data_c59b6c0bd0d1a3cdb6e3ee4ae02ee3bd
#
_entry.id   c59b6c0bd0d1a3cdb6e3ee4ae02ee3bd
#
_cell.length_a   1.000
_cell.length_b   1.000
_cell.length_c   1.000
_cell.angle_alpha   90.00
_cell.angle_beta   90.00
_cell.angle_gamma   90.00
#
_symmetry.space_group_name_H-M   'P 1'
#
loop_
_entity.id
_entity.type
_entity.pdbx_description
1 polymer ?
#
loop_
_entity_poly.entity_id
_entity_poly.type
_entity_poly.pdbx_seq_one_letter_code
_entity_poly.pdbx_strand_id
1 'polypeptide(L)'
;MRRHRVQGDTPQPSTPLAPGALQVGARTLTFPAGVACSFAVVGYPREVSAGWLEPLLTYPGRLDVSLHIEPIPQAVAAMRLRRQLARLESASRTDAAHGRLQDFSVEAAADDATELASSLARGHGRLFKVGLYLTVHATAQDELDAEVERVQALAASLLLDAQPTTFRALQGWVTSLPLGTDAVQLTRTFDTTALAAAFPFTSSDLATATGDSAVLYGLSASGTGVVVWDRFAQDNHNSVTLARSGAGKSFFTKLEALRLLYQGVEIAVVDPEDEYARLAYAVGGTHLRLGATGVRWNPFDLPASHGSHDDVLSRRALFLQTLVATMLGGPLTPPQRATLDSAILTTYQQAGITRDPATWARPAPLLSNLVTALQASKPGAELATQLTPYVTGSYRELFDGPTTTTPAGHLIVFSLRDLPEEIKAVGTLLALDAIWRRVANPATGVNVSSWWTKPGC
;
A
#
# COMPACT_ATOMS: atom_id res chain seq x y z
N MET A 1 -15.06 -46.82 55.24
CA MET A 1 -15.66 -45.65 54.64
C MET A 1 -15.09 -44.38 55.27
N ARG A 2 -14.04 -43.77 54.66
CA ARG A 2 -13.47 -42.48 55.10
C ARG A 2 -14.07 -41.40 54.22
N ARG A 3 -14.81 -40.46 54.81
CA ARG A 3 -15.35 -39.28 54.14
C ARG A 3 -14.22 -38.26 53.93
N HIS A 4 -13.79 -38.01 52.71
CA HIS A 4 -12.99 -36.87 52.37
C HIS A 4 -13.83 -35.59 52.47
N ARG A 5 -13.43 -34.71 53.39
CA ARG A 5 -13.94 -33.36 53.55
C ARG A 5 -13.25 -32.52 52.47
N VAL A 6 -13.96 -32.10 51.44
CA VAL A 6 -13.51 -31.08 50.51
C VAL A 6 -13.52 -29.77 51.27
N GLN A 7 -12.31 -29.21 51.52
CA GLN A 7 -12.16 -27.83 51.96
C GLN A 7 -12.66 -26.92 50.84
N GLY A 8 -13.78 -26.25 51.11
CA GLY A 8 -14.26 -25.19 50.24
C GLY A 8 -13.27 -24.00 50.26
N ASP A 9 -12.74 -23.64 49.10
CA ASP A 9 -12.08 -22.36 48.89
C ASP A 9 -13.04 -21.24 49.32
N THR A 10 -12.65 -20.51 50.33
CA THR A 10 -13.30 -19.24 50.70
C THR A 10 -13.07 -18.30 49.54
N PRO A 11 -14.10 -17.73 48.89
CA PRO A 11 -13.89 -16.77 47.85
C PRO A 11 -13.11 -15.59 48.42
N GLN A 12 -11.96 -15.27 47.82
CA GLN A 12 -11.24 -14.03 48.12
C GLN A 12 -12.21 -12.86 47.92
N PRO A 13 -12.25 -11.88 48.82
CA PRO A 13 -13.10 -10.70 48.65
C PRO A 13 -12.73 -10.06 47.33
N SER A 14 -13.69 -9.96 46.41
CA SER A 14 -13.55 -9.23 45.16
C SER A 14 -13.07 -7.82 45.50
N THR A 15 -11.95 -7.40 44.92
CA THR A 15 -11.44 -6.04 45.05
C THR A 15 -12.60 -5.09 44.73
N PRO A 16 -12.98 -4.15 45.59
CA PRO A 16 -14.11 -3.28 45.32
C PRO A 16 -13.84 -2.46 44.06
N LEU A 17 -14.82 -2.44 43.12
CA LEU A 17 -14.75 -1.66 41.88
C LEU A 17 -14.70 -0.14 42.14
N ALA A 18 -14.96 0.31 43.37
CA ALA A 18 -14.94 1.70 43.76
C ALA A 18 -13.79 1.98 44.73
N PRO A 19 -13.15 3.16 44.68
CA PRO A 19 -12.13 3.53 45.65
C PRO A 19 -12.75 3.61 47.04
N GLY A 20 -12.00 3.08 48.03
CA GLY A 20 -12.46 3.03 49.42
C GLY A 20 -12.59 4.39 50.10
N ALA A 21 -11.91 5.43 49.59
CA ALA A 21 -11.99 6.83 50.02
C ALA A 21 -11.68 7.74 48.83
N LEU A 22 -12.34 8.91 48.78
CA LEU A 22 -12.14 9.90 47.74
C LEU A 22 -12.21 11.30 48.37
N GLN A 23 -11.15 12.09 48.18
CA GLN A 23 -11.14 13.51 48.55
C GLN A 23 -11.29 14.34 47.29
N VAL A 24 -12.30 15.20 47.27
CA VAL A 24 -12.63 16.06 46.12
C VAL A 24 -12.08 17.47 46.34
N GLY A 25 -11.08 17.85 45.56
CA GLY A 25 -10.55 19.21 45.48
C GLY A 25 -11.24 20.03 44.40
N ALA A 26 -10.83 21.29 44.21
CA ALA A 26 -11.38 22.18 43.18
C ALA A 26 -11.08 21.68 41.76
N ARG A 27 -9.90 21.09 41.50
CA ARG A 27 -9.43 20.57 40.19
C ARG A 27 -8.95 19.15 40.25
N THR A 28 -8.60 18.65 41.43
CA THR A 28 -7.98 17.36 41.62
C THR A 28 -8.84 16.44 42.48
N LEU A 29 -8.66 15.16 42.30
CA LEU A 29 -9.20 14.09 43.12
C LEU A 29 -8.02 13.36 43.80
N THR A 30 -8.14 13.06 45.09
CA THR A 30 -7.15 12.27 45.80
C THR A 30 -7.77 10.93 46.18
N PHE A 31 -7.10 9.86 45.80
CA PHE A 31 -7.43 8.46 46.10
C PHE A 31 -6.38 7.86 47.00
N PRO A 32 -6.63 6.73 47.68
CA PRO A 32 -5.59 6.02 48.42
C PRO A 32 -4.39 5.60 47.53
N ALA A 33 -4.59 5.43 46.24
CA ALA A 33 -3.60 4.98 45.27
C ALA A 33 -2.96 6.10 44.45
N GLY A 34 -3.31 7.37 44.66
CA GLY A 34 -2.77 8.50 43.88
C GLY A 34 -3.72 9.67 43.74
N VAL A 35 -3.45 10.50 42.76
CA VAL A 35 -4.18 11.75 42.47
C VAL A 35 -4.56 11.79 41.01
N ALA A 36 -5.66 12.50 40.67
CA ALA A 36 -6.08 12.67 39.30
C ALA A 36 -6.60 14.10 39.01
N CYS A 37 -6.48 14.54 37.77
CA CYS A 37 -7.04 15.80 37.27
C CYS A 37 -7.73 15.55 35.92
N SER A 38 -8.95 16.05 35.79
CA SER A 38 -9.76 15.86 34.55
C SER A 38 -9.93 17.15 33.79
N PHE A 39 -9.95 17.05 32.46
CA PHE A 39 -10.12 18.12 31.49
C PHE A 39 -11.30 17.83 30.59
N ALA A 40 -12.01 18.87 30.17
CA ALA A 40 -12.95 18.84 29.07
C ALA A 40 -12.37 19.62 27.88
N VAL A 41 -12.42 19.05 26.69
CA VAL A 41 -12.01 19.74 25.48
C VAL A 41 -13.15 20.62 25.00
N VAL A 42 -12.94 21.94 24.99
CA VAL A 42 -13.93 22.93 24.63
C VAL A 42 -13.69 23.58 23.27
N GLY A 43 -12.47 23.51 22.74
CA GLY A 43 -12.06 23.98 21.42
C GLY A 43 -11.42 22.87 20.60
N TYR A 44 -11.70 22.88 19.30
CA TYR A 44 -11.22 21.88 18.33
C TYR A 44 -10.64 22.58 17.11
N PRO A 45 -9.67 21.97 16.39
CA PRO A 45 -9.20 22.49 15.11
C PRO A 45 -10.34 22.55 14.08
N ARG A 46 -10.23 23.45 13.11
CA ARG A 46 -11.23 23.61 12.03
C ARG A 46 -11.24 22.42 11.09
N GLU A 47 -10.08 21.88 10.79
CA GLU A 47 -9.89 20.73 9.90
C GLU A 47 -9.14 19.62 10.64
N VAL A 48 -9.56 18.38 10.43
CA VAL A 48 -8.96 17.19 11.02
C VAL A 48 -8.74 16.13 9.96
N SER A 49 -7.65 15.39 10.08
CA SER A 49 -7.34 14.21 9.26
C SER A 49 -7.57 12.93 10.06
N ALA A 50 -7.67 11.79 9.37
CA ALA A 50 -7.81 10.50 10.04
C ALA A 50 -6.64 10.26 11.03
N GLY A 51 -6.99 9.80 12.24
CA GLY A 51 -6.01 9.50 13.28
C GLY A 51 -5.46 10.72 14.04
N TRP A 52 -6.02 11.91 13.86
CA TRP A 52 -5.52 13.14 14.51
C TRP A 52 -5.46 13.10 16.06
N LEU A 53 -6.23 12.21 16.69
CA LEU A 53 -6.18 11.96 18.14
C LEU A 53 -5.09 10.95 18.55
N GLU A 54 -4.39 10.31 17.63
CA GLU A 54 -3.39 9.29 17.92
C GLU A 54 -2.34 9.72 18.96
N PRO A 55 -1.80 10.96 18.95
CA PRO A 55 -0.83 11.39 19.95
C PRO A 55 -1.36 11.38 21.41
N LEU A 56 -2.68 11.61 21.59
CA LEU A 56 -3.31 11.47 22.92
C LEU A 56 -3.49 10.01 23.30
N LEU A 57 -3.81 9.14 22.36
CA LEU A 57 -4.07 7.72 22.60
C LEU A 57 -2.78 6.92 22.82
N THR A 58 -1.67 7.38 22.27
CA THR A 58 -0.33 6.79 22.41
C THR A 58 0.53 7.49 23.47
N TYR A 59 -0.07 8.38 24.26
CA TYR A 59 0.65 9.09 25.31
C TYR A 59 1.26 8.10 26.32
N PRO A 60 2.58 8.22 26.65
CA PRO A 60 3.27 7.22 27.46
C PRO A 60 2.95 7.28 28.97
N GLY A 61 2.27 8.35 29.42
CA GLY A 61 1.83 8.52 30.81
C GLY A 61 0.48 7.86 31.10
N ARG A 62 -0.01 8.05 32.31
CA ARG A 62 -1.32 7.56 32.75
C ARG A 62 -2.41 8.55 32.35
N LEU A 63 -2.94 8.41 31.16
CA LEU A 63 -3.99 9.26 30.58
C LEU A 63 -5.19 8.41 30.17
N ASP A 64 -6.35 8.71 30.74
CA ASP A 64 -7.64 8.20 30.22
C ASP A 64 -8.21 9.19 29.21
N VAL A 65 -8.56 8.69 28.05
CA VAL A 65 -9.23 9.46 26.97
C VAL A 65 -10.63 8.90 26.81
N SER A 66 -11.65 9.76 27.00
CA SER A 66 -13.06 9.37 26.89
C SER A 66 -13.75 10.20 25.82
N LEU A 67 -14.41 9.53 24.86
CA LEU A 67 -15.16 10.14 23.79
C LEU A 67 -16.64 9.77 23.93
N HIS A 68 -17.47 10.74 24.29
CA HIS A 68 -18.91 10.60 24.40
C HIS A 68 -19.58 11.07 23.11
N ILE A 69 -20.35 10.19 22.47
CA ILE A 69 -20.97 10.44 21.16
C ILE A 69 -22.47 10.22 21.29
N GLU A 70 -23.25 11.30 21.06
CA GLU A 70 -24.71 11.26 21.03
C GLU A 70 -25.23 11.70 19.66
N PRO A 71 -25.91 10.84 18.89
CA PRO A 71 -26.45 11.21 17.60
C PRO A 71 -27.57 12.24 17.75
N ILE A 72 -27.56 13.29 16.92
CA ILE A 72 -28.60 14.30 16.89
C ILE A 72 -29.69 13.84 15.90
N PRO A 73 -30.99 13.80 16.33
CA PRO A 73 -32.07 13.48 15.42
C PRO A 73 -32.10 14.40 14.20
N GLN A 74 -32.31 13.85 13.00
CA GLN A 74 -32.15 14.56 11.73
C GLN A 74 -33.03 15.84 11.64
N ALA A 75 -34.27 15.79 12.17
CA ALA A 75 -35.16 16.96 12.22
C ALA A 75 -34.58 18.07 13.09
N VAL A 76 -33.95 17.72 14.23
CA VAL A 76 -33.31 18.69 15.13
C VAL A 76 -32.05 19.26 14.50
N ALA A 77 -31.25 18.41 13.83
CA ALA A 77 -30.07 18.83 13.11
C ALA A 77 -30.41 19.86 12.01
N ALA A 78 -31.38 19.56 11.16
CA ALA A 78 -31.87 20.47 10.12
C ALA A 78 -32.35 21.81 10.65
N MET A 79 -33.10 21.79 11.76
CA MET A 79 -33.59 23.02 12.39
C MET A 79 -32.45 23.87 12.98
N ARG A 80 -31.46 23.23 13.64
CA ARG A 80 -30.29 23.93 14.20
C ARG A 80 -29.47 24.60 13.11
N LEU A 81 -29.23 23.90 12.03
CA LEU A 81 -28.44 24.38 10.91
C LEU A 81 -29.12 25.54 10.17
N ARG A 82 -30.44 25.46 9.96
CA ARG A 82 -31.22 26.58 9.40
C ARG A 82 -31.11 27.83 10.27
N ARG A 83 -31.20 27.69 11.60
CA ARG A 83 -31.01 28.81 12.52
C ARG A 83 -29.60 29.38 12.47
N GLN A 84 -28.60 28.56 12.33
CA GLN A 84 -27.19 28.98 12.20
C GLN A 84 -26.98 29.75 10.89
N LEU A 85 -27.44 29.23 9.77
CA LEU A 85 -27.39 29.91 8.47
C LEU A 85 -28.09 31.27 8.52
N ALA A 86 -29.30 31.33 9.06
CA ALA A 86 -30.04 32.61 9.21
C ALA A 86 -29.29 33.65 10.08
N ARG A 87 -28.57 33.21 11.12
CA ARG A 87 -27.72 34.09 11.94
C ARG A 87 -26.52 34.62 11.17
N LEU A 88 -25.81 33.74 10.42
CA LEU A 88 -24.64 34.09 9.62
C LEU A 88 -25.02 35.07 8.49
N GLU A 89 -26.13 34.82 7.79
CA GLU A 89 -26.67 35.74 6.78
C GLU A 89 -27.09 37.09 7.38
N SER A 90 -27.73 37.09 8.56
CA SER A 90 -28.10 38.32 9.23
C SER A 90 -26.87 39.12 9.67
N ALA A 91 -25.83 38.48 10.19
CA ALA A 91 -24.56 39.13 10.56
C ALA A 91 -23.90 39.76 9.33
N SER A 92 -23.77 39.02 8.24
CA SER A 92 -23.20 39.51 6.97
C SER A 92 -23.95 40.75 6.43
N ARG A 93 -25.28 40.69 6.43
CA ARG A 93 -26.12 41.85 5.99
C ARG A 93 -25.96 43.07 6.89
N THR A 94 -25.82 42.88 8.20
CA THR A 94 -25.64 43.97 9.16
C THR A 94 -24.27 44.63 8.96
N ASP A 95 -23.22 43.85 8.76
CA ASP A 95 -21.86 44.37 8.52
C ASP A 95 -21.78 45.11 7.18
N ALA A 96 -22.43 44.61 6.14
CA ALA A 96 -22.54 45.27 4.85
C ALA A 96 -23.31 46.60 4.95
N ALA A 97 -24.41 46.65 5.72
CA ALA A 97 -25.19 47.87 5.95
C ALA A 97 -24.40 48.94 6.71
N HIS A 98 -23.43 48.56 7.54
CA HIS A 98 -22.58 49.48 8.29
C HIS A 98 -21.25 49.80 7.59
N GLY A 99 -21.05 49.35 6.33
CA GLY A 99 -19.81 49.58 5.55
C GLY A 99 -18.58 48.97 6.16
N ARG A 100 -18.71 47.92 6.98
CA ARG A 100 -17.58 47.15 7.54
C ARG A 100 -17.03 46.23 6.50
N LEU A 101 -15.72 46.00 6.53
CA LEU A 101 -15.05 44.98 5.70
C LEU A 101 -15.65 43.60 6.03
N GLN A 102 -15.92 42.86 4.98
CA GLN A 102 -16.42 41.49 5.08
C GLN A 102 -15.45 40.62 5.87
N ASP A 103 -15.94 39.98 6.92
CA ASP A 103 -15.11 39.02 7.69
C ASP A 103 -15.09 37.69 6.97
N PHE A 104 -13.93 37.36 6.36
CA PHE A 104 -13.72 36.10 5.66
C PHE A 104 -14.00 34.87 6.52
N SER A 105 -13.91 35.00 7.86
CA SER A 105 -14.22 33.87 8.76
C SER A 105 -15.72 33.59 8.83
N VAL A 106 -16.56 34.62 8.70
CA VAL A 106 -18.02 34.47 8.66
C VAL A 106 -18.49 33.91 7.32
N GLU A 107 -17.85 34.33 6.23
CA GLU A 107 -18.12 33.81 4.87
C GLU A 107 -17.79 32.32 4.80
N ALA A 108 -16.58 31.91 5.19
CA ALA A 108 -16.18 30.52 5.24
C ALA A 108 -17.10 29.66 6.12
N ALA A 109 -17.54 30.20 7.28
CA ALA A 109 -18.48 29.50 8.14
C ALA A 109 -19.88 29.35 7.52
N ALA A 110 -20.31 30.30 6.66
CA ALA A 110 -21.58 30.22 5.94
C ALA A 110 -21.52 29.19 4.80
N ASP A 111 -20.40 29.12 4.09
CA ASP A 111 -20.15 28.13 3.04
C ASP A 111 -20.11 26.72 3.62
N ASP A 112 -19.36 26.49 4.69
CA ASP A 112 -19.29 25.22 5.42
C ASP A 112 -20.68 24.77 5.92
N ALA A 113 -21.46 25.73 6.48
CA ALA A 113 -22.82 25.44 6.96
C ALA A 113 -23.79 25.11 5.80
N THR A 114 -23.61 25.72 4.63
CA THR A 114 -24.38 25.43 3.42
C THR A 114 -24.08 24.07 2.84
N GLU A 115 -22.79 23.69 2.76
CA GLU A 115 -22.35 22.38 2.32
C GLU A 115 -22.88 21.29 3.24
N LEU A 116 -22.76 21.48 4.54
CA LEU A 116 -23.27 20.57 5.56
C LEU A 116 -24.80 20.42 5.47
N ALA A 117 -25.54 21.51 5.23
CA ALA A 117 -26.99 21.47 5.02
C ALA A 117 -27.37 20.64 3.79
N SER A 118 -26.62 20.80 2.70
CA SER A 118 -26.80 20.04 1.47
C SER A 118 -26.53 18.55 1.69
N SER A 119 -25.46 18.22 2.39
CA SER A 119 -25.09 16.83 2.75
C SER A 119 -26.17 16.16 3.60
N LEU A 120 -26.66 16.85 4.63
CA LEU A 120 -27.74 16.35 5.48
C LEU A 120 -29.06 16.16 4.72
N ALA A 121 -29.39 17.08 3.82
CA ALA A 121 -30.63 17.01 3.02
C ALA A 121 -30.59 15.82 2.04
N ARG A 122 -29.42 15.45 1.55
CA ARG A 122 -29.21 14.28 0.68
C ARG A 122 -29.10 12.96 1.45
N GLY A 123 -29.04 12.98 2.79
CA GLY A 123 -28.86 11.80 3.63
C GLY A 123 -27.41 11.26 3.68
N HIS A 124 -26.44 12.02 3.18
CA HIS A 124 -25.04 11.61 3.12
C HIS A 124 -24.27 11.85 4.44
N GLY A 125 -24.85 12.55 5.41
CA GLY A 125 -24.22 12.85 6.68
C GLY A 125 -25.22 12.89 7.84
N ARG A 126 -24.67 12.87 9.06
CA ARG A 126 -25.41 13.05 10.32
C ARG A 126 -24.63 14.00 11.23
N LEU A 127 -25.35 14.59 12.19
CA LEU A 127 -24.72 15.37 13.25
C LEU A 127 -24.72 14.61 14.56
N PHE A 128 -23.69 14.85 15.34
CA PHE A 128 -23.45 14.23 16.63
C PHE A 128 -23.08 15.31 17.64
N LYS A 129 -23.50 15.15 18.90
CA LYS A 129 -22.88 15.83 20.02
C LYS A 129 -21.68 14.98 20.45
N VAL A 130 -20.51 15.57 20.50
CA VAL A 130 -19.27 14.91 20.88
C VAL A 130 -18.64 15.63 22.06
N GLY A 131 -18.39 14.90 23.14
CA GLY A 131 -17.62 15.34 24.29
C GLY A 131 -16.31 14.57 24.37
N LEU A 132 -15.18 15.25 24.38
CA LEU A 132 -13.85 14.65 24.57
C LEU A 132 -13.33 15.08 25.95
N TYR A 133 -12.99 14.08 26.77
CA TYR A 133 -12.53 14.29 28.13
C TYR A 133 -11.21 13.54 28.34
N LEU A 134 -10.33 14.17 29.10
CA LEU A 134 -9.01 13.64 29.43
C LEU A 134 -8.88 13.58 30.96
N THR A 135 -8.40 12.46 31.50
CA THR A 135 -8.10 12.36 32.92
C THR A 135 -6.66 11.89 33.11
N VAL A 136 -5.85 12.72 33.70
CA VAL A 136 -4.45 12.47 34.03
C VAL A 136 -4.36 11.90 35.43
N HIS A 137 -3.58 10.82 35.58
CA HIS A 137 -3.35 10.16 36.87
C HIS A 137 -1.87 10.18 37.23
N ALA A 138 -1.58 10.36 38.52
CA ALA A 138 -0.24 10.28 39.08
C ALA A 138 -0.27 9.67 40.49
N THR A 139 0.89 9.32 41.02
CA THR A 139 1.04 8.76 42.38
C THR A 139 1.13 9.88 43.42
N ALA A 140 1.67 11.05 43.05
CA ALA A 140 1.88 12.21 43.91
C ALA A 140 1.44 13.51 43.21
N GLN A 141 1.24 14.59 43.99
CA GLN A 141 0.72 15.86 43.46
C GLN A 141 1.73 16.56 42.52
N ASP A 142 3.01 16.54 42.86
CA ASP A 142 4.09 17.12 42.05
C ASP A 142 4.27 16.40 40.72
N GLU A 143 4.11 15.08 40.69
CA GLU A 143 4.07 14.29 39.47
C GLU A 143 2.84 14.65 38.64
N LEU A 144 1.66 14.80 39.27
CA LEU A 144 0.44 15.18 38.61
C LEU A 144 0.58 16.54 37.91
N ASP A 145 1.15 17.53 38.61
CA ASP A 145 1.30 18.88 38.07
C ASP A 145 2.19 18.87 36.78
N ALA A 146 3.30 18.11 36.81
CA ALA A 146 4.17 17.94 35.67
C ALA A 146 3.49 17.18 34.49
N GLU A 147 2.68 16.14 34.79
CA GLU A 147 1.93 15.40 33.76
C GLU A 147 0.82 16.26 33.17
N VAL A 148 0.14 17.06 33.98
CA VAL A 148 -0.89 18.00 33.52
C VAL A 148 -0.31 19.00 32.52
N GLU A 149 0.85 19.60 32.80
CA GLU A 149 1.52 20.51 31.87
C GLU A 149 1.87 19.83 30.55
N ARG A 150 2.37 18.59 30.58
CA ARG A 150 2.70 17.80 29.39
C ARG A 150 1.46 17.50 28.53
N VAL A 151 0.38 17.04 29.16
CA VAL A 151 -0.87 16.72 28.46
C VAL A 151 -1.52 17.98 27.89
N GLN A 152 -1.48 19.10 28.62
CA GLN A 152 -1.98 20.38 28.09
C GLN A 152 -1.15 20.89 26.90
N ALA A 153 0.19 20.77 26.97
CA ALA A 153 1.07 21.13 25.86
C ALA A 153 0.80 20.23 24.63
N LEU A 154 0.60 18.91 24.86
CA LEU A 154 0.24 17.98 23.79
C LEU A 154 -1.13 18.34 23.18
N ALA A 155 -2.16 18.60 23.99
CA ALA A 155 -3.47 19.02 23.50
C ALA A 155 -3.38 20.33 22.69
N ALA A 156 -2.63 21.31 23.17
CA ALA A 156 -2.39 22.58 22.48
C ALA A 156 -1.67 22.36 21.12
N SER A 157 -0.71 21.43 21.04
CA SER A 157 -0.05 21.08 19.77
C SER A 157 -1.02 20.50 18.73
N LEU A 158 -2.10 19.87 19.17
CA LEU A 158 -3.20 19.36 18.36
C LEU A 158 -4.30 20.41 18.12
N LEU A 159 -4.07 21.67 18.51
CA LEU A 159 -5.05 22.76 18.45
C LEU A 159 -6.33 22.46 19.26
N LEU A 160 -6.20 21.66 20.33
CA LEU A 160 -7.27 21.39 21.28
C LEU A 160 -7.19 22.36 22.46
N ASP A 161 -8.33 22.96 22.81
CA ASP A 161 -8.48 23.74 24.04
C ASP A 161 -9.00 22.83 25.16
N ALA A 162 -8.08 22.29 25.97
CA ALA A 162 -8.37 21.40 27.09
C ALA A 162 -8.43 22.19 28.40
N GLN A 163 -9.65 22.41 28.91
CA GLN A 163 -9.90 23.17 30.13
C GLN A 163 -10.11 22.24 31.33
N PRO A 164 -9.47 22.51 32.50
CA PRO A 164 -9.69 21.69 33.68
C PRO A 164 -11.16 21.79 34.16
N THR A 165 -11.70 20.69 34.63
CA THR A 165 -13.08 20.62 35.17
C THR A 165 -13.15 21.24 36.56
N THR A 166 -12.81 22.53 36.67
CA THR A 166 -12.73 23.27 37.93
C THR A 166 -14.09 23.27 38.66
N PHE A 167 -14.09 22.93 39.93
CA PHE A 167 -15.25 22.68 40.80
C PHE A 167 -16.17 21.55 40.35
N ARG A 168 -15.74 20.79 39.36
CA ARG A 168 -16.44 19.61 38.80
C ARG A 168 -15.48 18.42 38.63
N ALA A 169 -14.43 18.34 39.45
CA ALA A 169 -13.40 17.31 39.35
C ALA A 169 -14.00 15.89 39.42
N LEU A 170 -14.96 15.68 40.32
CA LEU A 170 -15.65 14.38 40.43
C LEU A 170 -16.44 14.04 39.14
N GLN A 171 -17.19 15.02 38.60
CA GLN A 171 -17.92 14.80 37.35
C GLN A 171 -17.00 14.54 36.19
N GLY A 172 -15.85 15.25 36.10
CA GLY A 172 -14.83 15.01 35.08
C GLY A 172 -14.31 13.56 35.13
N TRP A 173 -13.93 13.10 36.29
CA TRP A 173 -13.44 11.75 36.48
C TRP A 173 -14.51 10.68 36.20
N VAL A 174 -15.75 10.87 36.69
CA VAL A 174 -16.87 9.93 36.42
C VAL A 174 -17.15 9.85 34.90
N THR A 175 -17.02 10.97 34.20
CA THR A 175 -17.20 11.00 32.74
C THR A 175 -16.13 10.22 32.00
N SER A 176 -14.90 10.12 32.54
CA SER A 176 -13.82 9.31 31.95
C SER A 176 -13.96 7.82 32.21
N LEU A 177 -14.78 7.40 33.17
CA LEU A 177 -15.01 5.98 33.45
C LEU A 177 -15.88 5.33 32.36
N PRO A 178 -15.73 4.02 32.12
CA PRO A 178 -16.48 3.29 31.10
C PRO A 178 -17.95 3.00 31.54
N LEU A 179 -18.61 4.01 32.14
CA LEU A 179 -19.98 3.92 32.61
C LEU A 179 -21.01 4.45 31.60
N GLY A 180 -20.57 4.98 30.47
CA GLY A 180 -21.44 5.57 29.46
C GLY A 180 -22.17 6.83 29.92
N THR A 181 -21.69 7.49 30.97
CA THR A 181 -22.34 8.68 31.60
C THR A 181 -21.49 9.92 31.36
N ASP A 182 -22.01 10.90 30.63
CA ASP A 182 -21.42 12.24 30.55
C ASP A 182 -22.00 13.15 31.64
N ALA A 183 -21.30 13.22 32.78
CA ALA A 183 -21.70 14.06 33.91
C ALA A 183 -21.27 15.54 33.75
N VAL A 184 -20.36 15.83 32.81
CA VAL A 184 -19.85 17.17 32.52
C VAL A 184 -20.72 17.88 31.48
N GLN A 185 -21.18 17.19 30.44
CA GLN A 185 -22.05 17.66 29.37
C GLN A 185 -21.47 18.85 28.56
N LEU A 186 -20.16 18.91 28.42
CA LEU A 186 -19.48 19.88 27.53
C LEU A 186 -19.25 19.25 26.18
N THR A 187 -20.19 19.44 25.25
CA THR A 187 -20.17 18.82 23.94
C THR A 187 -20.07 19.85 22.81
N ARG A 188 -19.47 19.43 21.68
CA ARG A 188 -19.46 20.14 20.40
C ARG A 188 -20.21 19.34 19.35
N THR A 189 -20.67 20.02 18.30
CA THR A 189 -21.35 19.34 17.19
C THR A 189 -20.32 18.93 16.15
N PHE A 190 -20.27 17.64 15.85
CA PHE A 190 -19.46 17.05 14.78
C PHE A 190 -20.38 16.54 13.69
N ASP A 191 -19.92 16.57 12.45
CA ASP A 191 -20.52 15.84 11.36
C ASP A 191 -19.95 14.42 11.27
N THR A 192 -20.45 13.62 10.34
CA THR A 192 -19.99 12.24 10.12
C THR A 192 -18.52 12.20 9.74
N THR A 193 -18.03 13.16 8.95
CA THR A 193 -16.65 13.20 8.45
C THR A 193 -15.66 13.50 9.57
N ALA A 194 -15.94 14.55 10.37
CA ALA A 194 -15.10 14.90 11.52
C ALA A 194 -15.11 13.81 12.59
N LEU A 195 -16.27 13.15 12.82
CA LEU A 195 -16.35 12.05 13.77
C LEU A 195 -15.59 10.82 13.27
N ALA A 196 -15.66 10.48 11.99
CA ALA A 196 -14.90 9.38 11.40
C ALA A 196 -13.40 9.62 11.48
N ALA A 197 -12.94 10.86 11.29
CA ALA A 197 -11.54 11.24 11.46
C ALA A 197 -11.05 11.08 12.92
N ALA A 198 -11.97 11.24 13.90
CA ALA A 198 -11.69 11.05 15.32
C ALA A 198 -11.77 9.57 15.80
N PHE A 199 -11.94 8.60 14.88
CA PHE A 199 -12.06 7.18 15.24
C PHE A 199 -10.77 6.69 15.90
N PRO A 200 -10.81 6.22 17.17
CA PRO A 200 -9.60 5.99 17.96
C PRO A 200 -8.86 4.70 17.60
N PHE A 201 -9.44 3.83 16.80
CA PHE A 201 -8.84 2.55 16.40
C PHE A 201 -8.29 2.57 14.96
N THR A 202 -8.24 3.73 14.32
CA THR A 202 -7.45 3.91 13.11
C THR A 202 -6.00 4.09 13.52
N SER A 203 -5.25 3.01 13.52
CA SER A 203 -3.80 3.10 13.53
C SER A 203 -3.33 3.16 12.08
N SER A 204 -2.46 4.13 11.78
CA SER A 204 -1.68 4.13 10.54
C SER A 204 -0.56 3.10 10.58
N ASP A 205 -0.32 2.50 11.73
CA ASP A 205 0.65 1.44 11.90
C ASP A 205 0.05 0.16 11.29
N LEU A 206 0.62 -0.26 10.17
CA LEU A 206 0.36 -1.57 9.61
C LEU A 206 0.96 -2.60 10.58
N ALA A 207 0.18 -3.02 11.56
CA ALA A 207 0.51 -4.15 12.42
C ALA A 207 0.38 -5.45 11.62
N THR A 208 1.23 -5.64 10.63
CA THR A 208 1.37 -6.91 9.95
C THR A 208 2.30 -7.79 10.77
N ALA A 209 1.94 -9.07 10.91
CA ALA A 209 2.88 -10.07 11.38
C ALA A 209 4.15 -9.94 10.51
N THR A 210 5.23 -9.47 11.10
CA THR A 210 6.49 -9.28 10.41
C THR A 210 7.17 -10.65 10.30
N GLY A 211 7.10 -11.25 9.11
CA GLY A 211 7.96 -12.38 8.76
C GLY A 211 9.38 -11.91 8.42
N ASP A 212 10.26 -12.85 8.15
CA ASP A 212 11.66 -12.58 7.78
C ASP A 212 11.82 -11.79 6.47
N SER A 213 10.74 -11.69 5.68
CA SER A 213 10.67 -10.96 4.41
C SER A 213 10.07 -9.55 4.52
N ALA A 214 9.82 -9.07 5.74
CA ALA A 214 9.25 -7.74 5.96
C ALA A 214 10.22 -6.61 5.58
N VAL A 215 9.72 -5.61 4.87
CA VAL A 215 10.49 -4.47 4.38
C VAL A 215 10.04 -3.19 5.07
N LEU A 216 11.00 -2.39 5.54
CA LEU A 216 10.73 -1.04 6.02
C LEU A 216 10.39 -0.13 4.83
N TYR A 217 9.22 0.47 4.82
CA TYR A 217 8.80 1.43 3.78
C TYR A 217 9.08 2.88 4.17
N GLY A 218 8.94 3.24 5.43
CA GLY A 218 9.19 4.59 5.91
C GLY A 218 8.64 4.83 7.31
N LEU A 219 8.38 6.10 7.60
CA LEU A 219 7.69 6.53 8.81
C LEU A 219 6.23 6.84 8.46
N SER A 220 5.34 6.62 9.41
CA SER A 220 3.94 7.03 9.27
C SER A 220 3.84 8.56 9.15
N ALA A 221 3.04 9.06 8.20
CA ALA A 221 2.81 10.50 8.05
C ALA A 221 1.84 11.05 9.12
N SER A 222 1.06 10.19 9.75
CA SER A 222 0.04 10.54 10.73
C SER A 222 0.37 10.09 12.17
N GLY A 223 1.54 9.48 12.39
CA GLY A 223 1.95 8.97 13.69
C GLY A 223 3.48 8.87 13.83
N THR A 224 3.93 8.33 14.95
CA THR A 224 5.36 8.13 15.26
C THR A 224 5.88 6.76 14.84
N GLY A 225 5.00 5.90 14.32
CA GLY A 225 5.30 4.52 13.96
C GLY A 225 6.12 4.38 12.68
N VAL A 226 6.80 3.26 12.56
CA VAL A 226 7.46 2.83 11.33
C VAL A 226 6.51 1.99 10.49
N VAL A 227 6.53 2.19 9.18
CA VAL A 227 5.74 1.38 8.25
C VAL A 227 6.60 0.22 7.76
N VAL A 228 6.36 -0.95 8.31
CA VAL A 228 6.98 -2.21 7.91
C VAL A 228 5.91 -3.11 7.32
N TRP A 229 6.17 -3.68 6.15
CA TRP A 229 5.20 -4.54 5.48
C TRP A 229 5.87 -5.74 4.83
N ASP A 230 5.27 -6.90 5.02
CA ASP A 230 5.68 -8.15 4.40
C ASP A 230 4.76 -8.47 3.22
N ARG A 231 5.28 -8.31 2.01
CA ARG A 231 4.58 -8.62 0.77
C ARG A 231 4.23 -10.10 0.67
N PHE A 232 5.16 -10.96 1.08
CA PHE A 232 5.04 -12.41 0.91
C PHE A 232 4.15 -13.07 1.96
N ALA A 233 3.80 -12.34 3.03
CA ALA A 233 2.80 -12.77 4.00
C ALA A 233 1.35 -12.51 3.55
N GLN A 234 1.14 -11.86 2.40
CA GLN A 234 -0.19 -11.57 1.87
C GLN A 234 -0.71 -12.75 1.01
N ASP A 235 -2.02 -12.89 0.89
CA ASP A 235 -2.66 -13.88 0.00
C ASP A 235 -2.29 -13.65 -1.48
N ASN A 236 -2.02 -12.41 -1.85
CA ASN A 236 -1.59 -12.01 -3.18
C ASN A 236 -0.40 -11.05 -3.08
N HIS A 237 0.69 -11.38 -3.76
CA HIS A 237 1.95 -10.62 -3.70
C HIS A 237 2.02 -9.50 -4.74
N ASN A 238 1.01 -9.32 -5.61
CA ASN A 238 0.98 -8.28 -6.62
C ASN A 238 0.76 -6.90 -5.98
N SER A 239 1.39 -5.89 -6.56
CA SER A 239 1.19 -4.49 -6.16
C SER A 239 1.21 -3.56 -7.35
N VAL A 240 0.53 -2.44 -7.21
CA VAL A 240 0.51 -1.35 -8.18
C VAL A 240 0.92 -0.07 -7.47
N THR A 241 1.92 0.62 -8.01
CA THR A 241 2.38 1.91 -7.50
C THR A 241 1.96 3.01 -8.47
N LEU A 242 1.07 3.89 -8.03
CA LEU A 242 0.57 5.03 -8.79
C LEU A 242 1.10 6.33 -8.20
N ALA A 243 1.64 7.21 -9.05
CA ALA A 243 2.15 8.50 -8.62
C ALA A 243 2.14 9.49 -9.78
N ARG A 244 2.06 10.79 -9.48
CA ARG A 244 2.30 11.84 -10.45
C ARG A 244 3.76 11.79 -10.94
N SER A 245 4.02 12.30 -12.14
CA SER A 245 5.39 12.44 -12.63
C SER A 245 6.22 13.28 -11.64
N GLY A 246 7.44 12.84 -11.35
CA GLY A 246 8.32 13.51 -10.38
C GLY A 246 8.02 13.26 -8.90
N ALA A 247 6.95 12.55 -8.54
CA ALA A 247 6.56 12.29 -7.14
C ALA A 247 7.39 11.20 -6.43
N GLY A 248 8.43 10.67 -7.06
CA GLY A 248 9.32 9.69 -6.44
C GLY A 248 8.95 8.21 -6.65
N LYS A 249 8.05 7.87 -7.61
CA LYS A 249 7.68 6.49 -7.92
C LYS A 249 8.91 5.58 -8.13
N SER A 250 9.81 5.96 -9.04
CA SER A 250 11.01 5.18 -9.35
C SER A 250 11.99 5.10 -8.18
N PHE A 251 12.04 6.13 -7.33
CA PHE A 251 12.84 6.08 -6.10
C PHE A 251 12.28 5.06 -5.11
N PHE A 252 10.97 5.10 -4.88
CA PHE A 252 10.27 4.18 -3.98
C PHE A 252 10.47 2.71 -4.41
N THR A 253 10.24 2.40 -5.70
CA THR A 253 10.39 1.03 -6.22
C THR A 253 11.84 0.54 -6.18
N LYS A 254 12.83 1.41 -6.46
CA LYS A 254 14.25 1.07 -6.34
C LYS A 254 14.66 0.82 -4.88
N LEU A 255 14.13 1.62 -3.94
CA LEU A 255 14.40 1.44 -2.52
C LEU A 255 13.80 0.13 -1.99
N GLU A 256 12.58 -0.20 -2.39
CA GLU A 256 11.95 -1.49 -2.08
C GLU A 256 12.77 -2.65 -2.65
N ALA A 257 13.19 -2.54 -3.92
CA ALA A 257 14.05 -3.54 -4.56
C ALA A 257 15.36 -3.78 -3.79
N LEU A 258 16.06 -2.70 -3.38
CA LEU A 258 17.28 -2.82 -2.58
C LEU A 258 17.05 -3.54 -1.25
N ARG A 259 15.95 -3.23 -0.58
CA ARG A 259 15.62 -3.84 0.71
C ARG A 259 15.26 -5.32 0.59
N LEU A 260 14.53 -5.69 -0.47
CA LEU A 260 14.24 -7.08 -0.79
C LEU A 260 15.50 -7.87 -1.19
N LEU A 261 16.41 -7.27 -1.97
CA LEU A 261 17.71 -7.87 -2.30
C LEU A 261 18.54 -8.16 -1.05
N TYR A 262 18.52 -7.25 -0.06
CA TYR A 262 19.21 -7.45 1.23
C TYR A 262 18.66 -8.67 1.99
N GLN A 263 17.38 -9.00 1.81
CA GLN A 263 16.75 -10.18 2.39
C GLN A 263 16.94 -11.46 1.56
N GLY A 264 17.71 -11.39 0.48
CA GLY A 264 17.98 -12.54 -0.38
C GLY A 264 16.89 -12.82 -1.43
N VAL A 265 15.93 -11.90 -1.63
CA VAL A 265 14.93 -12.02 -2.70
C VAL A 265 15.59 -11.68 -4.03
N GLU A 266 15.47 -12.56 -5.02
CA GLU A 266 15.93 -12.27 -6.38
C GLU A 266 14.94 -11.35 -7.09
N ILE A 267 15.47 -10.38 -7.86
CA ILE A 267 14.65 -9.38 -8.54
C ILE A 267 14.94 -9.37 -10.04
N ALA A 268 13.88 -9.39 -10.83
CA ALA A 268 13.93 -9.18 -12.26
C ALA A 268 13.11 -7.94 -12.65
N VAL A 269 13.70 -7.04 -13.41
CA VAL A 269 13.08 -5.77 -13.82
C VAL A 269 12.98 -5.72 -15.34
N VAL A 270 11.80 -5.41 -15.86
CA VAL A 270 11.62 -5.00 -17.26
C VAL A 270 11.54 -3.49 -17.30
N ASP A 271 12.55 -2.86 -17.89
CA ASP A 271 12.82 -1.42 -17.80
C ASP A 271 12.81 -0.75 -19.17
N PRO A 272 11.68 -0.16 -19.58
CA PRO A 272 11.57 0.52 -20.87
C PRO A 272 12.40 1.79 -20.98
N GLU A 273 12.70 2.46 -19.85
CA GLU A 273 13.36 3.78 -19.79
C GLU A 273 14.84 3.71 -19.42
N ASP A 274 15.34 2.52 -19.08
CA ASP A 274 16.73 2.29 -18.61
C ASP A 274 17.08 3.02 -17.30
N GLU A 275 16.10 3.15 -16.40
CA GLU A 275 16.29 3.83 -15.11
C GLU A 275 17.02 2.98 -14.06
N TYR A 276 17.05 1.65 -14.21
CA TYR A 276 17.59 0.71 -13.22
C TYR A 276 19.05 0.32 -13.47
N ALA A 277 19.68 0.80 -14.55
CA ALA A 277 21.06 0.49 -14.89
C ALA A 277 22.04 0.77 -13.73
N ARG A 278 21.94 1.98 -13.11
CA ARG A 278 22.79 2.36 -11.98
C ARG A 278 22.61 1.45 -10.77
N LEU A 279 21.37 1.03 -10.51
CA LEU A 279 21.06 0.11 -9.42
C LEU A 279 21.72 -1.26 -9.69
N ALA A 280 21.57 -1.81 -10.89
CA ALA A 280 22.19 -3.07 -11.28
C ALA A 280 23.70 -3.04 -11.07
N TYR A 281 24.39 -2.01 -11.55
CA TYR A 281 25.84 -1.85 -11.36
C TYR A 281 26.22 -1.73 -9.87
N ALA A 282 25.46 -0.96 -9.08
CA ALA A 282 25.77 -0.74 -7.67
C ALA A 282 25.70 -2.00 -6.81
N VAL A 283 24.81 -2.93 -7.15
CA VAL A 283 24.62 -4.19 -6.40
C VAL A 283 25.29 -5.40 -7.07
N GLY A 284 26.03 -5.21 -8.16
CA GLY A 284 26.65 -6.32 -8.90
C GLY A 284 25.63 -7.20 -9.62
N GLY A 285 24.49 -6.64 -10.02
CA GLY A 285 23.47 -7.31 -10.81
C GLY A 285 23.77 -7.35 -12.30
N THR A 286 22.94 -8.03 -13.06
CA THR A 286 23.04 -8.14 -14.53
C THR A 286 22.17 -7.09 -15.20
N HIS A 287 22.75 -6.29 -16.08
CA HIS A 287 22.06 -5.32 -16.91
C HIS A 287 22.12 -5.74 -18.38
N LEU A 288 20.97 -6.11 -18.93
CA LEU A 288 20.82 -6.61 -20.31
C LEU A 288 20.11 -5.55 -21.16
N ARG A 289 20.84 -4.94 -22.09
CA ARG A 289 20.30 -3.94 -23.00
C ARG A 289 19.86 -4.63 -24.31
N LEU A 290 18.58 -4.98 -24.39
CA LEU A 290 18.03 -5.58 -25.61
C LEU A 290 18.05 -4.57 -26.75
N GLY A 291 18.60 -4.95 -27.89
CA GLY A 291 18.79 -4.05 -29.04
C GLY A 291 20.15 -3.36 -29.10
N ALA A 292 20.97 -3.43 -28.05
CA ALA A 292 22.35 -2.94 -28.10
C ALA A 292 23.23 -3.82 -28.98
N THR A 293 24.21 -3.23 -29.65
CA THR A 293 25.16 -3.95 -30.52
C THR A 293 25.83 -5.11 -29.77
N GLY A 294 25.81 -6.29 -30.35
CA GLY A 294 26.39 -7.51 -29.78
C GLY A 294 25.53 -8.24 -28.74
N VAL A 295 24.37 -7.71 -28.38
CA VAL A 295 23.41 -8.38 -27.51
C VAL A 295 22.42 -9.17 -28.39
N ARG A 296 22.47 -10.50 -28.27
CA ARG A 296 21.62 -11.43 -29.03
C ARG A 296 20.81 -12.29 -28.09
N TRP A 297 19.58 -12.59 -28.52
CA TRP A 297 18.66 -13.44 -27.79
C TRP A 297 18.02 -14.46 -28.73
N ASN A 298 18.47 -15.73 -28.62
CA ASN A 298 17.89 -16.80 -29.40
C ASN A 298 16.56 -17.24 -28.79
N PRO A 299 15.42 -17.02 -29.43
CA PRO A 299 14.14 -17.44 -28.90
C PRO A 299 13.96 -18.97 -28.87
N PHE A 300 14.82 -19.73 -29.52
CA PHE A 300 14.76 -21.19 -29.57
C PHE A 300 15.52 -21.88 -28.42
N ASP A 301 16.27 -21.15 -27.61
CA ASP A 301 17.02 -21.74 -26.50
C ASP A 301 16.09 -22.50 -25.55
N LEU A 302 16.48 -23.74 -25.22
CA LEU A 302 15.80 -24.57 -24.24
C LEU A 302 16.40 -24.35 -22.84
N PRO A 303 15.63 -24.54 -21.76
CA PRO A 303 16.19 -24.45 -20.42
C PRO A 303 17.17 -25.55 -20.13
N ALA A 304 18.30 -25.22 -19.47
CA ALA A 304 19.34 -26.14 -19.13
C ALA A 304 18.99 -27.15 -18.02
N SER A 305 17.95 -26.87 -17.24
CA SER A 305 17.57 -27.67 -16.08
C SER A 305 16.26 -28.44 -16.30
N HIS A 306 16.24 -29.63 -15.82
CA HIS A 306 15.27 -30.68 -16.07
C HIS A 306 14.20 -30.73 -15.00
N GLY A 307 13.23 -29.83 -15.06
CA GLY A 307 11.92 -30.04 -14.41
C GLY A 307 11.13 -31.12 -15.14
N SER A 308 9.92 -31.52 -14.70
CA SER A 308 9.11 -32.57 -15.28
C SER A 308 9.18 -32.58 -16.81
N HIS A 309 9.79 -33.67 -17.35
CA HIS A 309 10.37 -33.72 -18.72
C HIS A 309 9.37 -33.66 -19.87
N ASP A 310 8.11 -33.94 -19.64
CA ASP A 310 7.17 -34.27 -20.72
C ASP A 310 6.69 -33.10 -21.58
N ASP A 311 7.00 -31.82 -21.24
CA ASP A 311 6.32 -30.70 -21.88
C ASP A 311 7.21 -29.51 -22.30
N VAL A 312 8.54 -29.56 -22.13
CA VAL A 312 9.43 -28.40 -22.37
C VAL A 312 9.38 -27.94 -23.83
N LEU A 313 9.49 -28.90 -24.77
CA LEU A 313 9.49 -28.59 -26.20
C LEU A 313 8.13 -28.04 -26.66
N SER A 314 7.02 -28.61 -26.15
CA SER A 314 5.69 -28.16 -26.46
C SER A 314 5.45 -26.75 -25.93
N ARG A 315 5.85 -26.46 -24.71
CA ARG A 315 5.76 -25.08 -24.14
C ARG A 315 6.59 -24.10 -24.93
N ARG A 316 7.77 -24.52 -25.39
CA ARG A 316 8.63 -23.68 -26.22
C ARG A 316 8.00 -23.40 -27.58
N ALA A 317 7.38 -24.41 -28.20
CA ALA A 317 6.64 -24.22 -29.42
C ALA A 317 5.47 -23.24 -29.28
N LEU A 318 4.69 -23.34 -28.20
CA LEU A 318 3.63 -22.38 -27.89
C LEU A 318 4.15 -20.96 -27.66
N PHE A 319 5.27 -20.82 -26.94
CA PHE A 319 5.91 -19.52 -26.79
C PHE A 319 6.33 -18.93 -28.14
N LEU A 320 6.99 -19.72 -29.00
CA LEU A 320 7.41 -19.28 -30.33
C LEU A 320 6.23 -18.88 -31.21
N GLN A 321 5.08 -19.56 -31.14
CA GLN A 321 3.86 -19.14 -31.83
C GLN A 321 3.40 -17.77 -31.36
N THR A 322 3.40 -17.53 -30.02
CA THR A 322 3.05 -16.24 -29.45
C THR A 322 4.04 -15.14 -29.84
N LEU A 323 5.32 -15.45 -29.84
CA LEU A 323 6.38 -14.54 -30.24
C LEU A 323 6.24 -14.13 -31.71
N VAL A 324 6.03 -15.09 -32.61
CA VAL A 324 5.81 -14.82 -34.05
C VAL A 324 4.54 -13.98 -34.24
N ALA A 325 3.45 -14.31 -33.57
CA ALA A 325 2.22 -13.50 -33.63
C ALA A 325 2.47 -12.04 -33.20
N THR A 326 3.27 -11.84 -32.14
CA THR A 326 3.66 -10.51 -31.66
C THR A 326 4.56 -9.79 -32.66
N MET A 327 5.53 -10.50 -33.27
CA MET A 327 6.39 -9.96 -34.34
C MET A 327 5.59 -9.49 -35.56
N LEU A 328 4.49 -10.17 -35.88
CA LEU A 328 3.62 -9.86 -37.00
C LEU A 328 2.53 -8.82 -36.65
N GLY A 329 2.50 -8.36 -35.39
CA GLY A 329 1.56 -7.31 -34.96
C GLY A 329 0.11 -7.77 -34.79
N GLY A 330 -0.17 -9.08 -34.77
CA GLY A 330 -1.54 -9.56 -34.60
C GLY A 330 -1.70 -11.08 -34.51
N PRO A 331 -2.92 -11.56 -34.27
CA PRO A 331 -3.20 -12.98 -34.13
C PRO A 331 -3.05 -13.73 -35.46
N LEU A 332 -2.43 -14.91 -35.39
CA LEU A 332 -2.31 -15.81 -36.55
C LEU A 332 -3.66 -16.46 -36.89
N THR A 333 -3.94 -16.60 -38.17
CA THR A 333 -5.08 -17.39 -38.67
C THR A 333 -4.87 -18.89 -38.35
N PRO A 334 -5.93 -19.71 -38.28
CA PRO A 334 -5.80 -21.14 -38.02
C PRO A 334 -4.85 -21.88 -38.97
N PRO A 335 -4.86 -21.64 -40.29
CA PRO A 335 -3.88 -22.25 -41.20
C PRO A 335 -2.45 -21.81 -40.96
N GLN A 336 -2.22 -20.50 -40.70
CA GLN A 336 -0.89 -19.98 -40.37
C GLN A 336 -0.35 -20.61 -39.07
N ARG A 337 -1.21 -20.76 -38.06
CA ARG A 337 -0.83 -21.38 -36.79
C ARG A 337 -0.42 -22.85 -36.98
N ALA A 338 -1.18 -23.62 -37.72
CA ALA A 338 -0.87 -25.02 -38.00
C ALA A 338 0.45 -25.17 -38.79
N THR A 339 0.67 -24.30 -39.79
CA THR A 339 1.90 -24.27 -40.59
C THR A 339 3.12 -23.91 -39.74
N LEU A 340 2.97 -22.88 -38.89
CA LEU A 340 4.03 -22.44 -37.96
C LEU A 340 4.39 -23.52 -36.94
N ASP A 341 3.39 -24.19 -36.37
CA ASP A 341 3.59 -25.27 -35.42
C ASP A 341 4.43 -26.41 -36.02
N SER A 342 4.03 -26.87 -37.20
CA SER A 342 4.77 -27.90 -37.95
C SER A 342 6.19 -27.45 -38.30
N ALA A 343 6.37 -26.19 -38.73
CA ALA A 343 7.68 -25.63 -39.07
C ALA A 343 8.62 -25.56 -37.83
N ILE A 344 8.08 -25.13 -36.67
CA ILE A 344 8.86 -25.08 -35.42
C ILE A 344 9.36 -26.49 -35.04
N LEU A 345 8.49 -27.49 -35.05
CA LEU A 345 8.86 -28.86 -34.70
C LEU A 345 9.90 -29.42 -35.70
N THR A 346 9.72 -29.16 -37.01
CA THR A 346 10.66 -29.53 -38.05
C THR A 346 12.02 -28.86 -37.83
N THR A 347 12.05 -27.61 -37.45
CA THR A 347 13.26 -26.83 -37.17
C THR A 347 14.08 -27.47 -36.03
N TYR A 348 13.43 -27.87 -34.93
CA TYR A 348 14.10 -28.58 -33.84
C TYR A 348 14.60 -29.95 -34.27
N GLN A 349 13.79 -30.71 -35.01
CA GLN A 349 14.19 -32.04 -35.52
C GLN A 349 15.40 -31.93 -36.43
N GLN A 350 15.49 -30.95 -37.30
CA GLN A 350 16.66 -30.72 -38.18
C GLN A 350 17.93 -30.38 -37.39
N ALA A 351 17.79 -29.71 -36.22
CA ALA A 351 18.88 -29.48 -35.29
C ALA A 351 19.20 -30.72 -34.45
N GLY A 352 18.50 -31.83 -34.66
CA GLY A 352 18.67 -33.07 -33.91
C GLY A 352 18.11 -33.00 -32.47
N ILE A 353 17.27 -32.02 -32.19
CA ILE A 353 16.59 -31.85 -30.89
C ILE A 353 15.21 -32.50 -31.00
N THR A 354 14.94 -33.45 -30.08
CA THR A 354 13.70 -34.22 -30.03
C THR A 354 13.04 -34.07 -28.64
N ARG A 355 12.02 -34.88 -28.38
CA ARG A 355 11.41 -34.97 -27.04
C ARG A 355 12.32 -35.61 -26.00
N ASP A 356 13.41 -36.28 -26.44
CA ASP A 356 14.43 -36.85 -25.55
C ASP A 356 15.27 -35.72 -24.92
N PRO A 357 15.22 -35.51 -23.60
CA PRO A 357 16.01 -34.49 -22.90
C PRO A 357 17.52 -34.56 -23.15
N ALA A 358 18.07 -35.74 -23.43
CA ALA A 358 19.49 -35.90 -23.76
C ALA A 358 19.90 -35.11 -25.01
N THR A 359 18.94 -34.79 -25.90
CA THR A 359 19.19 -34.03 -27.12
C THR A 359 19.18 -32.50 -26.92
N TRP A 360 18.73 -32.00 -25.78
CA TRP A 360 18.55 -30.56 -25.54
C TRP A 360 19.85 -29.80 -25.27
N ALA A 361 20.94 -30.52 -24.97
CA ALA A 361 22.29 -29.94 -24.86
C ALA A 361 22.86 -29.54 -26.22
N ARG A 362 22.24 -29.94 -27.34
CA ARG A 362 22.66 -29.54 -28.69
C ARG A 362 22.43 -28.06 -28.91
N PRO A 363 23.21 -27.39 -29.79
CA PRO A 363 22.96 -26.00 -30.16
C PRO A 363 21.54 -25.81 -30.65
N ALA A 364 20.83 -24.85 -30.05
CA ALA A 364 19.48 -24.55 -30.45
C ALA A 364 19.42 -23.95 -31.87
N PRO A 365 18.41 -24.28 -32.69
CA PRO A 365 18.25 -23.68 -34.01
C PRO A 365 18.04 -22.17 -33.88
N LEU A 366 18.27 -21.46 -34.99
CA LEU A 366 18.08 -20.01 -35.10
C LEU A 366 16.77 -19.68 -35.79
N LEU A 367 16.37 -18.42 -35.72
CA LEU A 367 15.18 -17.91 -36.40
C LEU A 367 15.30 -18.09 -37.93
N SER A 368 16.50 -17.98 -38.49
CA SER A 368 16.76 -18.24 -39.90
C SER A 368 16.45 -19.70 -40.31
N ASN A 369 16.67 -20.66 -39.43
CA ASN A 369 16.28 -22.05 -39.68
C ASN A 369 14.76 -22.23 -39.75
N LEU A 370 14.02 -21.55 -38.91
CA LEU A 370 12.56 -21.52 -38.96
C LEU A 370 12.06 -20.90 -40.27
N VAL A 371 12.62 -19.76 -40.68
CA VAL A 371 12.27 -19.15 -41.99
C VAL A 371 12.50 -20.09 -43.13
N THR A 372 13.63 -20.82 -43.14
CA THR A 372 13.92 -21.85 -44.15
C THR A 372 12.88 -22.98 -44.15
N ALA A 373 12.49 -23.46 -42.98
CA ALA A 373 11.47 -24.51 -42.85
C ALA A 373 10.07 -24.01 -43.30
N LEU A 374 9.74 -22.76 -43.06
CA LEU A 374 8.48 -22.14 -43.55
C LEU A 374 8.46 -22.01 -45.07
N GLN A 375 9.59 -21.68 -45.70
CA GLN A 375 9.68 -21.54 -47.17
C GLN A 375 9.41 -22.83 -47.92
N ALA A 376 9.57 -24.00 -47.27
CA ALA A 376 9.28 -25.28 -47.85
C ALA A 376 7.81 -25.56 -48.19
N SER A 377 6.88 -24.73 -47.67
CA SER A 377 5.42 -24.86 -47.91
C SER A 377 4.80 -23.58 -48.46
N LYS A 378 3.81 -23.70 -49.34
CA LYS A 378 3.08 -22.50 -49.87
C LYS A 378 2.48 -21.63 -48.79
N PRO A 379 1.74 -22.15 -47.76
CA PRO A 379 1.19 -21.30 -46.71
C PRO A 379 2.29 -20.71 -45.78
N GLY A 380 3.46 -21.33 -45.70
CA GLY A 380 4.58 -20.86 -44.90
C GLY A 380 5.39 -19.75 -45.59
N ALA A 381 5.43 -19.70 -46.91
CA ALA A 381 6.21 -18.71 -47.67
C ALA A 381 5.78 -17.25 -47.37
N GLU A 382 4.53 -17.01 -47.09
CA GLU A 382 4.02 -15.69 -46.67
C GLU A 382 4.53 -15.32 -45.28
N LEU A 383 4.45 -16.24 -44.31
CA LEU A 383 5.01 -16.06 -42.95
C LEU A 383 6.52 -15.84 -43.00
N ALA A 384 7.23 -16.62 -43.81
CA ALA A 384 8.65 -16.46 -44.03
C ALA A 384 9.03 -15.07 -44.52
N THR A 385 8.27 -14.53 -45.47
CA THR A 385 8.44 -13.16 -46.00
C THR A 385 8.23 -12.11 -44.91
N GLN A 386 7.19 -12.26 -44.10
CA GLN A 386 6.89 -11.35 -42.99
C GLN A 386 7.95 -11.38 -41.89
N LEU A 387 8.66 -12.50 -41.69
CA LEU A 387 9.77 -12.64 -40.71
C LEU A 387 11.12 -12.14 -41.25
N THR A 388 11.24 -11.78 -42.52
CA THR A 388 12.47 -11.27 -43.14
C THR A 388 13.14 -10.14 -42.36
N PRO A 389 12.44 -9.12 -41.80
CA PRO A 389 13.04 -8.06 -41.04
C PRO A 389 13.85 -8.56 -39.82
N TYR A 390 13.46 -9.67 -39.23
CA TYR A 390 14.08 -10.25 -38.04
C TYR A 390 15.25 -11.19 -38.33
N VAL A 391 15.41 -11.65 -39.57
CA VAL A 391 16.44 -12.62 -39.96
C VAL A 391 17.54 -12.00 -40.83
N THR A 392 17.14 -11.18 -41.83
CA THR A 392 18.10 -10.56 -42.76
C THR A 392 17.98 -9.02 -42.77
N GLY A 393 16.93 -8.46 -42.16
CA GLY A 393 16.66 -7.02 -42.10
C GLY A 393 17.18 -6.34 -40.84
N SER A 394 16.51 -5.23 -40.49
CA SER A 394 16.95 -4.28 -39.47
C SER A 394 17.05 -4.86 -38.05
N TYR A 395 16.31 -5.92 -37.73
CA TYR A 395 16.26 -6.50 -36.40
C TYR A 395 17.10 -7.80 -36.26
N ARG A 396 17.86 -8.15 -37.33
CA ARG A 396 18.66 -9.40 -37.37
C ARG A 396 19.60 -9.54 -36.18
N GLU A 397 20.29 -8.45 -35.80
CA GLU A 397 21.32 -8.52 -34.76
C GLU A 397 20.80 -8.99 -33.41
N LEU A 398 19.53 -8.75 -33.11
CA LEU A 398 18.92 -9.17 -31.85
C LEU A 398 18.48 -10.64 -31.87
N PHE A 399 17.97 -11.15 -33.02
CA PHE A 399 17.24 -12.43 -33.05
C PHE A 399 17.97 -13.57 -33.75
N ASP A 400 18.81 -13.28 -34.71
CA ASP A 400 19.45 -14.32 -35.55
C ASP A 400 20.90 -14.60 -35.12
N GLY A 401 21.02 -15.33 -34.05
CA GLY A 401 22.29 -15.76 -33.51
C GLY A 401 22.15 -16.42 -32.13
N PRO A 402 23.14 -17.13 -31.66
CA PRO A 402 23.12 -17.72 -30.32
C PRO A 402 23.05 -16.62 -29.26
N THR A 403 22.37 -16.89 -28.14
CA THR A 403 22.26 -15.97 -27.03
C THR A 403 23.64 -15.59 -26.49
N THR A 404 23.95 -14.31 -26.42
CA THR A 404 25.27 -13.80 -26.00
C THR A 404 25.39 -13.63 -24.50
N THR A 405 24.30 -13.33 -23.81
CA THR A 405 24.31 -13.08 -22.37
C THR A 405 23.15 -13.80 -21.70
N THR A 406 23.49 -14.71 -20.79
CA THR A 406 22.47 -15.39 -19.98
C THR A 406 22.08 -14.52 -18.79
N PRO A 407 20.79 -14.30 -18.54
CA PRO A 407 20.35 -13.57 -17.34
C PRO A 407 20.69 -14.38 -16.09
N ALA A 408 21.59 -13.85 -15.26
CA ALA A 408 22.05 -14.49 -14.04
C ALA A 408 22.21 -13.47 -12.91
N GLY A 409 22.24 -13.97 -11.66
CA GLY A 409 22.45 -13.13 -10.48
C GLY A 409 21.16 -12.77 -9.75
N HIS A 410 21.30 -12.04 -8.65
CA HIS A 410 20.23 -11.67 -7.72
C HIS A 410 19.38 -10.51 -8.22
N LEU A 411 19.93 -9.63 -9.07
CA LEU A 411 19.19 -8.58 -9.78
C LEU A 411 19.44 -8.68 -11.27
N ILE A 412 18.38 -8.76 -12.05
CA ILE A 412 18.44 -8.79 -13.52
C ILE A 412 17.57 -7.66 -14.04
N VAL A 413 18.15 -6.77 -14.84
CA VAL A 413 17.46 -5.66 -15.49
C VAL A 413 17.46 -5.89 -16.99
N PHE A 414 16.29 -6.01 -17.59
CA PHE A 414 16.07 -6.03 -19.03
C PHE A 414 15.73 -4.64 -19.52
N SER A 415 16.69 -3.90 -20.03
CA SER A 415 16.47 -2.59 -20.63
C SER A 415 15.92 -2.75 -22.05
N LEU A 416 14.82 -2.06 -22.32
CA LEU A 416 14.18 -2.02 -23.65
C LEU A 416 14.41 -0.69 -24.38
N ARG A 417 15.26 0.17 -23.82
CA ARG A 417 15.48 1.53 -24.31
C ARG A 417 16.02 1.58 -25.72
N ASP A 418 16.92 0.65 -26.06
CA ASP A 418 17.57 0.59 -27.39
C ASP A 418 16.69 -0.06 -28.44
N LEU A 419 15.53 -0.62 -28.06
CA LEU A 419 14.56 -1.20 -29.01
C LEU A 419 13.70 -0.12 -29.63
N PRO A 420 13.51 -0.15 -30.96
CA PRO A 420 12.44 0.63 -31.62
C PRO A 420 11.07 0.33 -31.01
N GLU A 421 10.18 1.31 -31.02
CA GLU A 421 8.86 1.22 -30.40
C GLU A 421 8.05 0.02 -30.92
N GLU A 422 8.16 -0.26 -32.24
CA GLU A 422 7.44 -1.33 -32.93
C GLU A 422 7.79 -2.73 -32.39
N ILE A 423 9.02 -2.93 -31.84
CA ILE A 423 9.45 -4.23 -31.34
C ILE A 423 9.62 -4.26 -29.80
N LYS A 424 9.28 -3.20 -29.08
CA LYS A 424 9.30 -3.22 -27.61
C LYS A 424 8.39 -4.30 -27.02
N ALA A 425 7.24 -4.57 -27.63
CA ALA A 425 6.36 -5.65 -27.22
C ALA A 425 7.05 -7.03 -27.34
N VAL A 426 7.81 -7.24 -28.41
CA VAL A 426 8.60 -8.47 -28.62
C VAL A 426 9.70 -8.59 -27.58
N GLY A 427 10.43 -7.51 -27.31
CA GLY A 427 11.45 -7.44 -26.25
C GLY A 427 10.88 -7.72 -24.87
N THR A 428 9.70 -7.15 -24.57
CA THR A 428 8.98 -7.42 -23.31
C THR A 428 8.64 -8.90 -23.17
N LEU A 429 8.11 -9.52 -24.23
CA LEU A 429 7.74 -10.93 -24.22
C LEU A 429 8.98 -11.85 -24.01
N LEU A 430 10.12 -11.51 -24.61
CA LEU A 430 11.38 -12.23 -24.39
C LEU A 430 11.86 -12.10 -22.94
N ALA A 431 11.81 -10.90 -22.37
CA ALA A 431 12.17 -10.65 -20.98
C ALA A 431 11.27 -11.44 -20.01
N LEU A 432 9.95 -11.41 -20.23
CA LEU A 432 8.99 -12.17 -19.43
C LEU A 432 9.21 -13.69 -19.53
N ASP A 433 9.51 -14.21 -20.72
CA ASP A 433 9.85 -15.62 -20.91
C ASP A 433 11.13 -16.01 -20.13
N ALA A 434 12.14 -15.16 -20.15
CA ALA A 434 13.36 -15.36 -19.39
C ALA A 434 13.12 -15.40 -17.88
N ILE A 435 12.32 -14.46 -17.39
CA ILE A 435 11.90 -14.39 -15.98
C ILE A 435 11.12 -15.65 -15.62
N TRP A 436 10.13 -16.02 -16.43
CA TRP A 436 9.30 -17.20 -16.18
C TRP A 436 10.10 -18.49 -16.13
N ARG A 437 11.05 -18.68 -17.06
CA ARG A 437 11.95 -19.85 -17.06
C ARG A 437 12.78 -19.93 -15.78
N ARG A 438 13.17 -18.81 -15.20
CA ARG A 438 13.91 -18.75 -13.94
C ARG A 438 13.01 -19.09 -12.75
N VAL A 439 11.81 -18.50 -12.68
CA VAL A 439 10.82 -18.76 -11.62
C VAL A 439 10.35 -20.21 -11.63
N ALA A 440 10.13 -20.77 -12.81
CA ALA A 440 9.66 -22.14 -12.97
C ALA A 440 10.74 -23.22 -12.72
N ASN A 441 11.99 -22.83 -12.46
CA ASN A 441 13.08 -23.77 -12.18
C ASN A 441 13.10 -24.15 -10.69
N PRO A 442 12.71 -25.36 -10.31
CA PRO A 442 12.65 -25.78 -8.91
C PRO A 442 14.03 -25.85 -8.22
N ALA A 443 15.12 -25.88 -8.99
CA ALA A 443 16.48 -25.93 -8.45
C ALA A 443 16.91 -24.58 -7.81
N THR A 444 16.21 -23.48 -8.08
CA THR A 444 16.59 -22.17 -7.52
C THR A 444 16.11 -21.97 -6.10
N GLY A 445 14.98 -22.58 -5.68
CA GLY A 445 14.44 -22.48 -4.31
C GLY A 445 14.20 -21.07 -3.80
N VAL A 446 14.25 -20.07 -4.68
CA VAL A 446 14.33 -18.65 -4.34
C VAL A 446 12.99 -17.95 -4.63
N ASN A 447 12.58 -17.08 -3.74
CA ASN A 447 11.47 -16.15 -4.00
C ASN A 447 11.91 -15.12 -5.04
N VAL A 448 11.28 -15.11 -6.20
CA VAL A 448 11.56 -14.15 -7.27
C VAL A 448 10.45 -13.11 -7.33
N SER A 449 10.80 -11.85 -7.16
CA SER A 449 9.92 -10.71 -7.43
C SER A 449 10.18 -10.17 -8.84
N SER A 450 9.14 -10.09 -9.66
CA SER A 450 9.24 -9.49 -10.99
C SER A 450 8.60 -8.08 -10.98
N TRP A 451 9.33 -7.11 -11.50
CA TRP A 451 8.91 -5.72 -11.59
C TRP A 451 8.75 -5.30 -13.04
N TRP A 452 7.61 -4.72 -13.38
CA TRP A 452 7.36 -4.11 -14.67
C TRP A 452 7.06 -2.63 -14.48
N THR A 453 7.86 -1.78 -15.11
CA THR A 453 7.60 -0.33 -15.14
C THR A 453 6.98 0.00 -16.50
N LYS A 454 5.72 0.45 -16.48
CA LYS A 454 5.10 0.99 -17.70
C LYS A 454 5.65 2.40 -17.94
N PRO A 455 6.01 2.77 -19.19
CA PRO A 455 6.30 4.17 -19.51
C PRO A 455 5.11 5.04 -19.10
N GLY A 456 5.38 6.21 -18.53
CA GLY A 456 4.35 7.13 -18.07
C GLY A 456 3.37 7.49 -19.18
N CYS A 457 2.07 7.38 -18.91
CA CYS A 457 1.04 8.08 -19.66
C CYS A 457 0.99 9.53 -19.24
#